data_146bfd3799d86d07be4e1103bc8a2de2
#
_entry.id   146bfd3799d86d07be4e1103bc8a2de2
#
_cell.length_a   1.000
_cell.length_b   1.000
_cell.length_c   1.000
_cell.angle_alpha   90.00
_cell.angle_beta   90.00
_cell.angle_gamma   90.00
#
_symmetry.space_group_name_H-M   'P 1'
#
loop_
_entity.id
_entity.type
_entity.pdbx_description
1 polymer ?
#
loop_
_entity_poly.entity_id
_entity_poly.type
_entity_poly.pdbx_seq_one_letter_code
_entity_poly.pdbx_strand_id
1 'polypeptide(L)'
;CARTLLDWAKEHGARYAELNYGGNDWRRHFWESVGFIENGADEWGEPLMLLPPEEDAPITVELLADPDDWQLKKLENGFLKEIGEAPSTEEKQEQLAQAIRDGKITFFVAKRGYRAVGMCSISRCFSTFACTDVGIFDDFYIEPAFRKKGAAWLLAQAAQEWSKENALASLTVTCAPCDEGMYQALGFDTHLGNTFAYLR
;
A
#
# COMPACT_ATOMS: atom_id res chain seq x y z
N CYS A 1 -20.01 -4.52 26.48
CA CYS A 1 -18.88 -3.61 26.68
C CYS A 1 -18.24 -3.11 25.38
N ALA A 2 -17.54 -3.96 24.60
CA ALA A 2 -16.89 -3.51 23.38
C ALA A 2 -17.90 -2.92 22.37
N ARG A 3 -18.99 -3.63 22.08
CA ARG A 3 -20.04 -3.15 21.17
C ARG A 3 -20.65 -1.83 21.63
N THR A 4 -20.96 -1.68 22.90
CA THR A 4 -21.51 -0.43 23.44
C THR A 4 -20.56 0.77 23.23
N LEU A 5 -19.23 0.54 23.37
CA LEU A 5 -18.23 1.56 23.12
C LEU A 5 -18.16 1.92 21.63
N LEU A 6 -18.23 0.92 20.74
CA LEU A 6 -18.22 1.13 19.29
C LEU A 6 -19.47 1.88 18.83
N ASP A 7 -20.65 1.53 19.36
CA ASP A 7 -21.89 2.23 19.06
C ASP A 7 -21.82 3.69 19.50
N TRP A 8 -21.32 3.93 20.73
CA TRP A 8 -21.11 5.27 21.24
C TRP A 8 -20.13 6.07 20.37
N ALA A 9 -19.01 5.46 19.96
CA ALA A 9 -18.01 6.12 19.10
C ALA A 9 -18.62 6.51 17.74
N LYS A 10 -19.41 5.63 17.12
CA LYS A 10 -20.15 5.92 15.88
C LYS A 10 -21.11 7.10 16.04
N GLU A 11 -21.92 7.11 17.11
CA GLU A 11 -22.84 8.20 17.41
C GLU A 11 -22.10 9.56 17.58
N HIS A 12 -20.81 9.51 17.97
CA HIS A 12 -19.95 10.69 18.12
C HIS A 12 -19.05 10.96 16.92
N GLY A 13 -19.36 10.35 15.75
CA GLY A 13 -18.73 10.66 14.47
C GLY A 13 -17.46 9.87 14.14
N ALA A 14 -17.13 8.83 14.91
CA ALA A 14 -16.03 7.94 14.54
C ALA A 14 -16.38 7.16 13.27
N ARG A 15 -15.49 7.18 12.28
CA ARG A 15 -15.66 6.47 11.01
C ARG A 15 -14.91 5.16 10.95
N TYR A 16 -13.87 5.01 11.77
CA TYR A 16 -13.01 3.82 11.84
C TYR A 16 -12.80 3.45 13.30
N ALA A 17 -12.73 2.14 13.56
CA ALA A 17 -12.25 1.59 14.82
C ALA A 17 -11.08 0.66 14.49
N GLU A 18 -9.91 0.99 14.98
CA GLU A 18 -8.67 0.26 14.77
C GLU A 18 -8.03 -0.05 16.11
N LEU A 19 -7.38 -1.19 16.21
CA LEU A 19 -6.67 -1.59 17.43
C LEU A 19 -5.46 -2.46 17.12
N ASN A 20 -4.46 -2.38 17.99
CA ASN A 20 -3.36 -3.30 18.04
C ASN A 20 -3.71 -4.43 19.03
N TYR A 21 -3.62 -5.68 18.61
CA TYR A 21 -3.91 -6.83 19.47
C TYR A 21 -2.65 -7.49 20.05
N GLY A 22 -1.46 -6.94 19.75
CA GLY A 22 -0.15 -7.38 20.27
C GLY A 22 0.22 -8.80 19.84
N GLY A 23 -0.23 -9.26 18.66
CA GLY A 23 0.07 -10.58 18.12
C GLY A 23 -0.46 -11.78 18.93
N ASN A 24 -1.35 -11.56 19.88
CA ASN A 24 -1.89 -12.59 20.76
C ASN A 24 -3.15 -13.23 20.16
N ASP A 25 -3.12 -14.54 19.87
CA ASP A 25 -4.23 -15.27 19.23
C ASP A 25 -5.55 -15.19 20.00
N TRP A 26 -5.53 -15.21 21.33
CA TRP A 26 -6.77 -15.09 22.11
C TRP A 26 -7.41 -13.71 21.91
N ARG A 27 -6.61 -12.64 21.91
CA ARG A 27 -7.10 -11.28 21.66
C ARG A 27 -7.61 -11.15 20.23
N ARG A 28 -6.92 -11.73 19.25
CA ARG A 28 -7.35 -11.77 17.85
C ARG A 28 -8.74 -12.39 17.74
N HIS A 29 -8.94 -13.61 18.20
CA HIS A 29 -10.24 -14.30 18.15
C HIS A 29 -11.35 -13.53 18.87
N PHE A 30 -11.03 -12.89 20.00
CA PHE A 30 -12.01 -12.04 20.68
C PHE A 30 -12.48 -10.89 19.77
N TRP A 31 -11.56 -10.17 19.14
CA TRP A 31 -11.89 -9.04 18.28
C TRP A 31 -12.55 -9.46 16.96
N GLU A 32 -12.16 -10.58 16.38
CA GLU A 32 -12.87 -11.22 15.26
C GLU A 32 -14.34 -11.47 15.60
N SER A 33 -14.63 -11.95 16.82
CA SER A 33 -16.02 -12.18 17.28
C SER A 33 -16.85 -10.89 17.41
N VAL A 34 -16.19 -9.75 17.49
CA VAL A 34 -16.83 -8.41 17.51
C VAL A 34 -17.00 -7.85 16.10
N GLY A 35 -16.32 -8.42 15.10
CA GLY A 35 -16.40 -8.01 13.70
C GLY A 35 -15.13 -7.35 13.13
N PHE A 36 -14.07 -7.29 13.92
CA PHE A 36 -12.78 -6.80 13.42
C PHE A 36 -12.14 -7.83 12.51
N ILE A 37 -11.37 -7.35 11.52
CA ILE A 37 -10.55 -8.17 10.63
C ILE A 37 -9.08 -7.74 10.74
N GLU A 38 -8.15 -8.65 10.48
CA GLU A 38 -6.73 -8.29 10.38
C GLU A 38 -6.52 -7.28 9.26
N ASN A 39 -5.72 -6.24 9.53
CA ASN A 39 -5.55 -5.10 8.63
C ASN A 39 -4.11 -4.55 8.65
N GLY A 40 -3.14 -5.39 8.30
CA GLY A 40 -1.76 -4.96 8.17
C GLY A 40 -1.03 -4.72 9.49
N ALA A 41 -0.27 -3.64 9.55
CA ALA A 41 0.53 -3.25 10.71
C ALA A 41 0.41 -1.74 10.96
N ASP A 42 0.81 -1.29 12.17
CA ASP A 42 0.97 0.13 12.48
C ASP A 42 2.35 0.66 12.02
N GLU A 43 2.64 1.93 12.35
CA GLU A 43 3.92 2.58 12.01
C GLU A 43 5.14 1.98 12.73
N TRP A 44 4.93 1.11 13.72
CA TRP A 44 5.99 0.36 14.42
C TRP A 44 6.07 -1.11 13.97
N GLY A 45 5.21 -1.54 13.05
CA GLY A 45 5.16 -2.92 12.55
C GLY A 45 4.31 -3.87 13.37
N GLU A 46 3.59 -3.38 14.38
CA GLU A 46 2.73 -4.21 15.22
C GLU A 46 1.39 -4.53 14.52
N PRO A 47 0.86 -5.74 14.70
CA PRO A 47 -0.31 -6.20 13.95
C PRO A 47 -1.58 -5.45 14.34
N LEU A 48 -2.29 -4.97 13.33
CA LEU A 48 -3.54 -4.23 13.46
C LEU A 48 -4.76 -5.06 13.12
N MET A 49 -5.87 -4.70 13.74
CA MET A 49 -7.21 -5.10 13.31
C MET A 49 -8.07 -3.86 13.10
N LEU A 50 -8.91 -3.89 12.08
CA LEU A 50 -9.86 -2.84 11.75
C LEU A 50 -11.28 -3.38 11.76
N LEU A 51 -12.21 -2.63 12.35
CA LEU A 51 -13.63 -2.83 12.10
C LEU A 51 -13.99 -2.18 10.76
N PRO A 52 -14.40 -2.96 9.74
CA PRO A 52 -14.69 -2.40 8.43
C PRO A 52 -15.75 -1.31 8.51
N PRO A 53 -15.59 -0.18 7.80
CA PRO A 53 -16.60 0.87 7.77
C PRO A 53 -17.85 0.39 7.05
N GLU A 54 -19.02 0.80 7.55
CA GLU A 54 -20.33 0.43 6.98
C GLU A 54 -20.62 1.14 5.64
N GLU A 55 -20.10 2.36 5.46
CA GLU A 55 -20.34 3.15 4.27
C GLU A 55 -19.16 3.09 3.29
N ASP A 56 -19.47 2.93 2.00
CA ASP A 56 -18.49 2.95 0.91
C ASP A 56 -18.28 4.38 0.39
N ALA A 57 -17.44 5.16 1.11
CA ALA A 57 -16.93 6.41 0.56
C ALA A 57 -16.02 6.13 -0.68
N PRO A 58 -16.02 6.99 -1.70
CA PRO A 58 -15.17 6.78 -2.86
C PRO A 58 -13.69 6.77 -2.47
N ILE A 59 -12.92 5.92 -3.16
CA ILE A 59 -11.47 5.91 -3.07
C ILE A 59 -10.93 6.89 -4.10
N THR A 60 -9.99 7.72 -3.71
CA THR A 60 -9.22 8.63 -4.58
C THR A 60 -7.75 8.25 -4.53
N VAL A 61 -6.99 8.62 -5.56
CA VAL A 61 -5.53 8.43 -5.58
C VAL A 61 -4.87 9.79 -5.76
N GLU A 62 -3.83 10.02 -5.01
CA GLU A 62 -3.00 11.23 -5.09
C GLU A 62 -1.51 10.88 -5.03
N LEU A 63 -0.67 11.79 -5.51
CA LEU A 63 0.76 11.72 -5.28
C LEU A 63 1.05 12.02 -3.80
N LEU A 64 1.99 11.27 -3.23
CA LEU A 64 2.47 11.54 -1.87
C LEU A 64 3.14 12.91 -1.84
N ALA A 65 2.60 13.81 -1.01
CA ALA A 65 3.12 15.17 -0.87
C ALA A 65 4.18 15.29 0.23
N ASP A 66 4.04 14.52 1.31
CA ASP A 66 4.94 14.52 2.45
C ASP A 66 5.60 13.15 2.60
N PRO A 67 6.92 13.02 2.35
CA PRO A 67 7.64 11.76 2.50
C PRO A 67 7.73 11.26 3.95
N ASP A 68 7.45 12.12 4.93
CA ASP A 68 7.43 11.78 6.36
C ASP A 68 6.02 11.43 6.89
N ASP A 69 5.02 11.33 6.00
CA ASP A 69 3.64 10.96 6.40
C ASP A 69 3.63 9.60 7.10
N TRP A 70 3.19 9.60 8.35
CA TRP A 70 3.06 8.38 9.16
C TRP A 70 2.16 7.32 8.52
N GLN A 71 1.20 7.72 7.68
CA GLN A 71 0.33 6.78 6.98
C GLN A 71 1.10 6.00 5.91
N LEU A 72 2.10 6.61 5.25
CA LEU A 72 2.98 5.87 4.35
C LEU A 72 3.75 4.80 5.13
N LYS A 73 4.37 5.14 6.25
CA LYS A 73 5.10 4.19 7.11
C LYS A 73 4.23 3.01 7.53
N LYS A 74 2.97 3.27 7.86
CA LYS A 74 1.98 2.25 8.19
C LYS A 74 1.71 1.31 7.00
N LEU A 75 1.50 1.86 5.81
CA LEU A 75 1.27 1.06 4.60
C LEU A 75 2.50 0.22 4.24
N GLU A 76 3.69 0.80 4.34
CA GLU A 76 4.95 0.08 4.12
C GLU A 76 5.15 -1.08 5.11
N ASN A 77 4.91 -0.85 6.40
CA ASN A 77 5.00 -1.91 7.40
C ASN A 77 3.93 -3.00 7.18
N GLY A 78 2.74 -2.62 6.71
CA GLY A 78 1.71 -3.56 6.27
C GLY A 78 2.17 -4.42 5.09
N PHE A 79 2.81 -3.81 4.09
CA PHE A 79 3.42 -4.48 2.94
C PHE A 79 4.55 -5.43 3.37
N LEU A 80 5.53 -4.94 4.14
CA LEU A 80 6.64 -5.74 4.64
C LEU A 80 6.17 -6.96 5.43
N LYS A 81 5.18 -6.77 6.30
CA LYS A 81 4.56 -7.87 7.05
C LYS A 81 3.94 -8.92 6.12
N GLU A 82 3.27 -8.50 5.06
CA GLU A 82 2.61 -9.42 4.12
C GLU A 82 3.61 -10.28 3.36
N ILE A 83 4.76 -9.72 3.01
CA ILE A 83 5.85 -10.45 2.34
C ILE A 83 6.78 -11.19 3.32
N GLY A 84 6.51 -11.14 4.63
CA GLY A 84 7.28 -11.84 5.67
C GLY A 84 8.57 -11.16 6.07
N GLU A 85 8.72 -9.87 5.77
CA GLU A 85 9.88 -9.06 6.12
C GLU A 85 9.69 -8.35 7.47
N ALA A 86 10.82 -7.95 8.07
CA ALA A 86 10.83 -7.16 9.29
C ALA A 86 10.35 -5.71 9.02
N PRO A 87 9.74 -5.05 10.02
CA PRO A 87 9.37 -3.64 9.91
C PRO A 87 10.54 -2.75 9.50
N SER A 88 10.24 -1.67 8.80
CA SER A 88 11.25 -0.70 8.36
C SER A 88 11.88 -0.01 9.57
N THR A 89 13.22 0.05 9.60
CA THR A 89 13.95 0.78 10.65
C THR A 89 13.88 2.29 10.38
N GLU A 90 14.11 3.11 11.42
CA GLU A 90 14.17 4.58 11.28
C GLU A 90 15.18 5.01 10.21
N GLU A 91 16.35 4.34 10.15
CA GLU A 91 17.36 4.61 9.14
C GLU A 91 16.87 4.34 7.71
N LYS A 92 16.18 3.22 7.48
CA LYS A 92 15.58 2.90 6.18
C LYS A 92 14.48 3.88 5.80
N GLN A 93 13.66 4.29 6.76
CA GLN A 93 12.59 5.28 6.55
C GLN A 93 13.18 6.63 6.15
N GLU A 94 14.25 7.10 6.80
CA GLU A 94 14.92 8.34 6.41
C GLU A 94 15.56 8.25 5.02
N GLN A 95 16.19 7.10 4.69
CA GLN A 95 16.73 6.87 3.35
C GLN A 95 15.64 6.89 2.26
N LEU A 96 14.47 6.31 2.56
CA LEU A 96 13.33 6.33 1.66
C LEU A 96 12.78 7.76 1.50
N ALA A 97 12.56 8.47 2.60
CA ALA A 97 12.11 9.86 2.57
C ALA A 97 13.07 10.75 1.77
N GLN A 98 14.39 10.53 1.90
CA GLN A 98 15.38 11.24 1.10
C GLN A 98 15.30 10.86 -0.38
N ALA A 99 15.08 9.59 -0.72
CA ALA A 99 14.93 9.15 -2.10
C ALA A 99 13.66 9.76 -2.76
N ILE A 100 12.58 9.91 -2.00
CA ILE A 100 11.37 10.61 -2.45
C ILE A 100 11.66 12.10 -2.71
N ARG A 101 12.32 12.78 -1.76
CA ARG A 101 12.73 14.20 -1.92
C ARG A 101 13.64 14.42 -3.12
N ASP A 102 14.53 13.47 -3.40
CA ASP A 102 15.43 13.48 -4.56
C ASP A 102 14.73 13.15 -5.89
N GLY A 103 13.45 12.79 -5.87
CA GLY A 103 12.69 12.38 -7.07
C GLY A 103 13.13 11.05 -7.67
N LYS A 104 13.85 10.20 -6.92
CA LYS A 104 14.28 8.87 -7.37
C LYS A 104 13.14 7.87 -7.38
N ILE A 105 12.17 8.06 -6.48
CA ILE A 105 10.97 7.26 -6.34
C ILE A 105 9.77 8.17 -6.11
N THR A 106 8.65 7.83 -6.73
CA THR A 106 7.39 8.55 -6.62
C THR A 106 6.33 7.62 -6.05
N PHE A 107 5.68 8.00 -4.97
CA PHE A 107 4.60 7.24 -4.37
C PHE A 107 3.23 7.78 -4.76
N PHE A 108 2.31 6.85 -4.99
CA PHE A 108 0.88 7.08 -5.16
C PHE A 108 0.15 6.48 -3.96
N VAL A 109 -0.75 7.25 -3.37
CA VAL A 109 -1.48 6.83 -2.19
C VAL A 109 -2.97 6.83 -2.50
N ALA A 110 -3.60 5.66 -2.32
CA ALA A 110 -5.05 5.54 -2.37
C ALA A 110 -5.62 5.97 -1.01
N LYS A 111 -6.56 6.90 -1.04
CA LYS A 111 -7.21 7.45 0.16
C LYS A 111 -8.71 7.21 0.14
N ARG A 112 -9.24 6.98 1.33
CA ARG A 112 -10.68 6.98 1.60
C ARG A 112 -10.96 8.07 2.64
N GLY A 113 -11.38 9.25 2.15
CA GLY A 113 -11.35 10.46 2.97
C GLY A 113 -9.92 10.82 3.35
N TYR A 114 -9.65 10.97 4.63
CA TYR A 114 -8.29 11.29 5.14
C TYR A 114 -7.40 10.06 5.36
N ARG A 115 -7.97 8.84 5.30
CA ARG A 115 -7.24 7.59 5.57
C ARG A 115 -6.57 7.08 4.32
N ALA A 116 -5.26 6.90 4.37
CA ALA A 116 -4.52 6.14 3.38
C ALA A 116 -4.83 4.63 3.53
N VAL A 117 -5.24 3.99 2.44
CA VAL A 117 -5.71 2.60 2.42
C VAL A 117 -4.93 1.71 1.45
N GLY A 118 -4.02 2.29 0.69
CA GLY A 118 -3.14 1.56 -0.22
C GLY A 118 -2.12 2.48 -0.85
N MET A 119 -1.09 1.89 -1.43
CA MET A 119 0.01 2.59 -2.08
C MET A 119 0.56 1.81 -3.27
N CYS A 120 1.28 2.48 -4.12
CA CYS A 120 2.26 1.93 -5.05
C CYS A 120 3.33 2.96 -5.32
N SER A 121 4.47 2.52 -5.86
CA SER A 121 5.57 3.41 -6.21
C SER A 121 6.02 3.24 -7.66
N ILE A 122 6.72 4.25 -8.18
CA ILE A 122 7.48 4.19 -9.42
C ILE A 122 8.90 4.65 -9.15
N SER A 123 9.87 3.76 -9.35
CA SER A 123 11.28 4.09 -9.41
C SER A 123 11.69 4.37 -10.86
N ARG A 124 12.45 5.45 -11.10
CA ARG A 124 12.96 5.79 -12.42
C ARG A 124 14.34 5.17 -12.66
N CYS A 125 14.57 4.66 -13.85
CA CYS A 125 15.88 4.27 -14.31
C CYS A 125 16.06 4.59 -15.80
N PHE A 126 17.29 4.81 -16.22
CA PHE A 126 17.61 5.06 -17.63
C PHE A 126 17.77 3.74 -18.40
N SER A 127 17.02 3.57 -19.47
CA SER A 127 17.16 2.43 -20.38
C SER A 127 18.11 2.76 -21.52
N THR A 128 19.20 2.04 -21.63
CA THR A 128 20.12 2.18 -22.76
C THR A 128 19.53 1.68 -24.08
N PHE A 129 18.53 0.79 -24.02
CA PHE A 129 17.81 0.30 -25.20
C PHE A 129 16.86 1.37 -25.75
N ALA A 130 16.06 2.00 -24.86
CA ALA A 130 15.14 3.06 -25.25
C ALA A 130 15.83 4.43 -25.35
N CYS A 131 17.06 4.59 -24.82
CA CYS A 131 17.79 5.85 -24.66
C CYS A 131 16.97 6.95 -23.95
N THR A 132 16.14 6.55 -23.00
CA THR A 132 15.30 7.43 -22.18
C THR A 132 14.93 6.76 -20.86
N ASP A 133 14.23 7.48 -19.99
CA ASP A 133 13.77 6.94 -18.72
C ASP A 133 12.67 5.89 -18.90
N VAL A 134 12.72 4.88 -18.04
CA VAL A 134 11.68 3.86 -17.84
C VAL A 134 11.32 3.81 -16.36
N GLY A 135 10.15 3.27 -16.03
CA GLY A 135 9.67 3.12 -14.68
C GLY A 135 9.62 1.65 -14.24
N ILE A 136 9.86 1.43 -12.96
CA ILE A 136 9.57 0.16 -12.27
C ILE A 136 8.42 0.45 -11.32
N PHE A 137 7.30 -0.25 -11.52
CA PHE A 137 6.15 -0.22 -10.62
C PHE A 137 6.39 -1.21 -9.49
N ASP A 138 6.35 -0.73 -8.24
CA ASP A 138 6.69 -1.51 -7.05
C ASP A 138 5.88 -1.08 -5.83
N ASP A 139 6.17 -1.67 -4.65
CA ASP A 139 5.55 -1.35 -3.35
C ASP A 139 4.01 -1.36 -3.39
N PHE A 140 3.43 -2.27 -4.19
CA PHE A 140 1.99 -2.32 -4.41
C PHE A 140 1.27 -3.01 -3.26
N TYR A 141 0.62 -2.22 -2.43
CA TYR A 141 -0.07 -2.71 -1.24
C TYR A 141 -1.42 -2.04 -1.03
N ILE A 142 -2.39 -2.82 -0.58
CA ILE A 142 -3.70 -2.33 -0.16
C ILE A 142 -4.05 -2.99 1.17
N GLU A 143 -4.42 -2.20 2.15
CA GLU A 143 -4.91 -2.70 3.43
C GLU A 143 -6.01 -3.76 3.23
N PRO A 144 -5.93 -4.93 3.89
CA PRO A 144 -6.87 -6.04 3.69
C PRO A 144 -8.35 -5.65 3.74
N ALA A 145 -8.72 -4.75 4.65
CA ALA A 145 -10.09 -4.26 4.79
C ALA A 145 -10.64 -3.49 3.57
N PHE A 146 -9.75 -3.01 2.69
CA PHE A 146 -10.09 -2.18 1.53
C PHE A 146 -9.83 -2.87 0.20
N ARG A 147 -9.44 -4.14 0.20
CA ARG A 147 -9.26 -4.95 -1.01
C ARG A 147 -10.59 -5.21 -1.71
N LYS A 148 -10.55 -5.46 -3.01
CA LYS A 148 -11.71 -5.73 -3.87
C LYS A 148 -12.72 -4.56 -3.95
N LYS A 149 -12.29 -3.34 -3.63
CA LYS A 149 -13.09 -2.11 -3.67
C LYS A 149 -12.60 -1.10 -4.72
N GLY A 150 -11.79 -1.56 -5.68
CA GLY A 150 -11.32 -0.73 -6.80
C GLY A 150 -10.00 0.01 -6.56
N ALA A 151 -9.43 0.01 -5.33
CA ALA A 151 -8.18 0.72 -5.03
C ALA A 151 -7.01 0.29 -5.93
N ALA A 152 -6.88 -1.02 -6.19
CA ALA A 152 -5.83 -1.58 -7.05
C ALA A 152 -5.86 -0.98 -8.46
N TRP A 153 -7.04 -0.93 -9.05
CA TRP A 153 -7.23 -0.39 -10.39
C TRP A 153 -6.91 1.11 -10.44
N LEU A 154 -7.39 1.88 -9.45
CA LEU A 154 -7.14 3.32 -9.38
C LEU A 154 -5.66 3.65 -9.21
N LEU A 155 -4.93 2.90 -8.36
CA LEU A 155 -3.48 3.06 -8.18
C LEU A 155 -2.72 2.75 -9.48
N ALA A 156 -3.03 1.62 -10.13
CA ALA A 156 -2.37 1.25 -11.38
C ALA A 156 -2.65 2.26 -12.50
N GLN A 157 -3.88 2.75 -12.63
CA GLN A 157 -4.26 3.80 -13.59
C GLN A 157 -3.50 5.11 -13.32
N ALA A 158 -3.47 5.58 -12.08
CA ALA A 158 -2.74 6.80 -11.73
C ALA A 158 -1.24 6.68 -12.04
N ALA A 159 -0.63 5.53 -11.74
CA ALA A 159 0.77 5.25 -12.06
C ALA A 159 1.03 5.24 -13.58
N GLN A 160 0.14 4.61 -14.36
CA GLN A 160 0.23 4.56 -15.82
C GLN A 160 0.03 5.94 -16.46
N GLU A 161 -0.92 6.73 -15.99
CA GLU A 161 -1.15 8.10 -16.47
C GLU A 161 0.06 8.98 -16.18
N TRP A 162 0.55 8.95 -14.94
CA TRP A 162 1.73 9.69 -14.54
C TRP A 162 2.97 9.28 -15.37
N SER A 163 3.15 7.99 -15.68
CA SER A 163 4.27 7.52 -16.51
C SER A 163 4.22 8.11 -17.92
N LYS A 164 3.03 8.25 -18.51
CA LYS A 164 2.83 8.89 -19.81
C LYS A 164 3.11 10.39 -19.75
N GLU A 165 2.61 11.07 -18.74
CA GLU A 165 2.82 12.51 -18.54
C GLU A 165 4.30 12.84 -18.30
N ASN A 166 5.04 11.92 -17.69
CA ASN A 166 6.49 12.06 -17.45
C ASN A 166 7.36 11.43 -18.54
N ALA A 167 6.76 11.08 -19.68
CA ALA A 167 7.44 10.55 -20.87
C ALA A 167 8.32 9.31 -20.59
N LEU A 168 7.92 8.44 -19.68
CA LEU A 168 8.59 7.15 -19.49
C LEU A 168 8.30 6.24 -20.69
N ALA A 169 9.32 5.61 -21.25
CA ALA A 169 9.14 4.74 -22.42
C ALA A 169 8.39 3.45 -22.09
N SER A 170 8.47 2.99 -20.85
CA SER A 170 7.72 1.84 -20.34
C SER A 170 7.56 1.91 -18.82
N LEU A 171 6.56 1.20 -18.32
CA LEU A 171 6.38 0.90 -16.91
C LEU A 171 6.36 -0.62 -16.76
N THR A 172 7.27 -1.17 -15.96
CA THR A 172 7.43 -2.61 -15.76
C THR A 172 7.11 -3.00 -14.32
N VAL A 173 6.67 -4.23 -14.10
CA VAL A 173 6.47 -4.81 -12.79
C VAL A 173 7.08 -6.20 -12.76
N THR A 174 7.69 -6.57 -11.64
CA THR A 174 8.12 -7.95 -11.36
C THR A 174 7.15 -8.53 -10.33
N CYS A 175 6.58 -9.70 -10.62
CA CYS A 175 5.60 -10.33 -9.73
C CYS A 175 5.83 -11.83 -9.61
N ALA A 176 5.25 -12.43 -8.57
CA ALA A 176 5.18 -13.87 -8.43
C ALA A 176 4.21 -14.47 -9.49
N PRO A 177 4.42 -15.72 -9.92
CA PRO A 177 3.53 -16.36 -10.91
C PRO A 177 2.05 -16.40 -10.50
N CYS A 178 1.75 -16.45 -9.19
CA CYS A 178 0.38 -16.43 -8.68
C CYS A 178 -0.32 -15.07 -8.87
N ASP A 179 0.44 -13.98 -9.06
CA ASP A 179 -0.07 -12.62 -9.17
C ASP A 179 -0.15 -12.11 -10.62
N GLU A 180 0.36 -12.89 -11.60
CA GLU A 180 0.36 -12.51 -13.02
C GLU A 180 -1.02 -12.09 -13.51
N GLY A 181 -2.06 -12.88 -13.20
CA GLY A 181 -3.43 -12.57 -13.63
C GLY A 181 -3.97 -11.26 -13.06
N MET A 182 -3.56 -10.88 -11.86
CA MET A 182 -3.90 -9.61 -11.25
C MET A 182 -3.24 -8.46 -12.01
N TYR A 183 -1.93 -8.52 -12.27
CA TYR A 183 -1.21 -7.47 -12.99
C TYR A 183 -1.66 -7.33 -14.44
N GLN A 184 -1.97 -8.45 -15.13
CA GLN A 184 -2.58 -8.42 -16.46
C GLN A 184 -3.92 -7.67 -16.46
N ALA A 185 -4.78 -7.94 -15.46
CA ALA A 185 -6.05 -7.22 -15.30
C ALA A 185 -5.87 -5.73 -15.00
N LEU A 186 -4.71 -5.33 -14.46
CA LEU A 186 -4.34 -3.93 -14.21
C LEU A 186 -3.67 -3.25 -15.41
N GLY A 187 -3.49 -3.97 -16.54
CA GLY A 187 -2.95 -3.42 -17.79
C GLY A 187 -1.45 -3.69 -18.03
N PHE A 188 -0.80 -4.53 -17.21
CA PHE A 188 0.57 -5.02 -17.46
C PHE A 188 0.50 -6.33 -18.26
N ASP A 189 0.20 -6.25 -19.55
CA ASP A 189 -0.17 -7.37 -20.41
C ASP A 189 0.98 -7.95 -21.24
N THR A 190 2.14 -7.30 -21.24
CA THR A 190 3.29 -7.70 -22.06
C THR A 190 4.35 -8.39 -21.20
N HIS A 191 4.54 -9.70 -21.40
CA HIS A 191 5.58 -10.46 -20.72
C HIS A 191 6.96 -10.17 -21.32
N LEU A 192 7.91 -9.69 -20.49
CA LEU A 192 9.25 -9.27 -20.91
C LEU A 192 10.35 -10.30 -20.60
N GLY A 193 10.02 -11.47 -20.07
CA GLY A 193 10.99 -12.52 -19.69
C GLY A 193 11.08 -12.71 -18.17
N ASN A 194 12.12 -13.45 -17.74
CA ASN A 194 12.36 -13.79 -16.34
C ASN A 194 13.36 -12.83 -15.70
N THR A 195 13.13 -12.47 -14.43
CA THR A 195 14.05 -11.67 -13.63
C THR A 195 14.88 -12.57 -12.71
N PHE A 196 16.19 -12.32 -12.63
CA PHE A 196 17.12 -13.00 -11.72
C PHE A 196 17.80 -11.97 -10.83
N ALA A 197 17.96 -12.30 -9.53
CA ALA A 197 18.65 -11.46 -8.57
C ALA A 197 19.97 -12.10 -8.12
N TYR A 198 21.00 -11.28 -7.95
CA TYR A 198 22.20 -11.62 -7.16
C TYR A 198 22.10 -10.93 -5.81
N LEU A 199 21.95 -11.72 -4.75
CA LEU A 199 21.82 -11.21 -3.38
C LEU A 199 23.19 -11.28 -2.69
N ARG A 200 23.53 -10.27 -1.89
CA ARG A 200 24.77 -10.16 -1.11
C ARG A 200 24.48 -10.35 0.36
#